data_3235a72cae9af389a6701d68c8a6366c
#
_entry.id   3235a72cae9af389a6701d68c8a6366c
#
_cell.length_a   1.000
_cell.length_b   1.000
_cell.length_c   1.000
_cell.angle_alpha   90.00
_cell.angle_beta   90.00
_cell.angle_gamma   90.00
#
_symmetry.space_group_name_H-M   'P 1'
#
loop_
_entity.id
_entity.type
_entity.pdbx_description
1 polymer ?
#
loop_
_entity_poly.entity_id
_entity_poly.type
_entity_poly.pdbx_seq_one_letter_code
_entity_poly.pdbx_strand_id
1 'polypeptide(L)'
;MTSSTTTSSDFAIDVSTKGLGYNRPQQMGRKLWAPMWVMSIMAFPTALILGIVRANAISGGESEPTIAALGHVTTGVMFIGFTAVFTAVSFAIARILGEFRKGGGEVQELVGSEVRTLKMPPTAKIFILGMAMGMMTLLIASIIHLVVAAQISSGSLSLAGAETAAINLEAVRRLGVALYLGAITFGLATIVKVLRFQAIRIRELVS
;
A
#
# COMPACT_ATOMS: atom_id res chain seq x y z
N MET A 1 -14.02 39.70 9.26
CA MET A 1 -13.26 38.49 8.91
C MET A 1 -13.11 38.45 7.41
N THR A 2 -11.98 38.86 6.86
CA THR A 2 -11.68 38.80 5.42
C THR A 2 -11.37 37.36 5.10
N SER A 3 -12.32 36.66 4.49
CA SER A 3 -12.08 35.34 3.89
C SER A 3 -11.10 35.54 2.75
N SER A 4 -9.82 35.17 2.95
CA SER A 4 -8.86 35.11 1.86
C SER A 4 -9.32 34.08 0.84
N THR A 5 -9.77 34.55 -0.32
CA THR A 5 -10.15 33.69 -1.45
C THR A 5 -8.87 33.00 -1.94
N THR A 6 -8.73 31.71 -1.64
CA THR A 6 -7.61 30.89 -2.13
C THR A 6 -7.75 30.73 -3.64
N THR A 7 -6.73 31.09 -4.40
CA THR A 7 -6.68 30.95 -5.87
C THR A 7 -5.78 29.77 -6.27
N SER A 8 -5.83 29.33 -7.53
CA SER A 8 -4.95 28.28 -8.01
C SER A 8 -3.48 28.68 -7.98
N SER A 9 -3.18 29.98 -8.01
CA SER A 9 -1.82 30.52 -7.88
C SER A 9 -1.16 30.25 -6.53
N ASP A 10 -1.94 29.95 -5.48
CA ASP A 10 -1.42 29.60 -4.15
C ASP A 10 -0.83 28.18 -4.10
N PHE A 11 -0.95 27.43 -5.18
CA PHE A 11 -0.40 26.09 -5.33
C PHE A 11 0.84 26.10 -6.23
N ALA A 12 1.78 25.18 -6.00
CA ALA A 12 2.86 24.94 -6.94
C ALA A 12 2.27 24.27 -8.19
N ILE A 13 2.26 25.00 -9.30
CA ILE A 13 1.63 24.61 -10.55
C ILE A 13 2.71 24.12 -11.54
N ASP A 14 2.36 23.12 -12.31
CA ASP A 14 3.09 22.63 -13.47
C ASP A 14 2.23 22.87 -14.72
N VAL A 15 2.75 23.62 -15.67
CA VAL A 15 2.08 23.87 -16.95
C VAL A 15 2.46 22.75 -17.90
N SER A 16 1.49 21.95 -18.28
CA SER A 16 1.72 20.81 -19.16
C SER A 16 1.64 21.27 -20.63
N THR A 17 2.79 21.34 -21.28
CA THR A 17 2.89 21.56 -22.74
C THR A 17 2.76 20.26 -23.54
N LYS A 18 2.77 19.11 -22.87
CA LYS A 18 2.61 17.79 -23.46
C LYS A 18 1.33 17.16 -22.94
N GLY A 19 0.62 16.45 -23.80
CA GLY A 19 -0.64 15.77 -23.44
C GLY A 19 -0.56 15.02 -22.11
N LEU A 20 -1.67 15.06 -21.35
CA LEU A 20 -1.77 14.53 -19.99
C LEU A 20 -1.71 13.01 -19.97
N GLY A 21 -0.51 12.47 -19.91
CA GLY A 21 -0.27 11.04 -19.69
C GLY A 21 -0.25 10.68 -18.20
N TYR A 22 -0.51 9.41 -17.90
CA TYR A 22 -0.27 8.85 -16.56
C TYR A 22 1.23 8.70 -16.30
N ASN A 23 1.70 9.11 -15.14
CA ASN A 23 3.05 8.83 -14.70
C ASN A 23 3.21 7.35 -14.28
N ARG A 24 4.45 6.86 -14.08
CA ARG A 24 4.73 5.45 -13.75
C ARG A 24 3.94 4.93 -12.53
N PRO A 25 3.91 5.61 -11.36
CA PRO A 25 3.10 5.15 -10.22
C PRO A 25 1.60 5.05 -10.54
N GLN A 26 1.06 5.98 -11.33
CA GLN A 26 -0.34 5.99 -11.73
C GLN A 26 -0.65 4.83 -12.70
N GLN A 27 0.25 4.54 -13.64
CA GLN A 27 0.13 3.39 -14.54
C GLN A 27 0.18 2.06 -13.77
N MET A 28 1.10 1.94 -12.80
CA MET A 28 1.15 0.78 -11.90
C MET A 28 -0.14 0.66 -11.09
N GLY A 29 -0.65 1.78 -10.56
CA GLY A 29 -1.91 1.82 -9.85
C GLY A 29 -3.07 1.28 -10.68
N ARG A 30 -3.17 1.67 -11.96
CA ARG A 30 -4.23 1.17 -12.85
C ARG A 30 -4.13 -0.32 -13.15
N LYS A 31 -2.92 -0.86 -13.27
CA LYS A 31 -2.69 -2.26 -13.65
C LYS A 31 -2.71 -3.22 -12.46
N LEU A 32 -2.20 -2.80 -11.32
CA LEU A 32 -1.85 -3.71 -10.22
C LEU A 32 -2.80 -3.67 -9.02
N TRP A 33 -3.66 -2.64 -8.87
CA TRP A 33 -4.56 -2.56 -7.71
C TRP A 33 -5.49 -3.79 -7.61
N ALA A 34 -6.10 -4.21 -8.73
CA ALA A 34 -7.03 -5.33 -8.73
C ALA A 34 -6.33 -6.70 -8.51
N PRO A 35 -5.21 -7.04 -9.20
CA PRO A 35 -4.44 -8.24 -8.88
C PRO A 35 -4.01 -8.32 -7.41
N MET A 36 -3.56 -7.21 -6.82
CA MET A 36 -3.17 -7.18 -5.40
C MET A 36 -4.38 -7.42 -4.48
N TRP A 37 -5.53 -6.85 -4.83
CA TRP A 37 -6.78 -7.10 -4.11
C TRP A 37 -7.19 -8.57 -4.16
N VAL A 38 -7.16 -9.20 -5.34
CA VAL A 38 -7.45 -10.63 -5.51
C VAL A 38 -6.47 -11.48 -4.70
N MET A 39 -5.16 -11.18 -4.75
CA MET A 39 -4.15 -11.88 -3.96
C MET A 39 -4.44 -11.80 -2.46
N SER A 40 -4.90 -10.66 -1.95
CA SER A 40 -5.31 -10.50 -0.56
C SER A 40 -6.51 -11.39 -0.21
N ILE A 41 -7.56 -11.38 -1.05
CA ILE A 41 -8.75 -12.22 -0.87
C ILE A 41 -8.38 -13.71 -0.86
N MET A 42 -7.37 -14.13 -1.59
CA MET A 42 -6.89 -15.52 -1.57
C MET A 42 -6.05 -15.83 -0.34
N ALA A 43 -5.19 -14.91 0.07
CA ALA A 43 -4.24 -15.14 1.17
C ALA A 43 -4.92 -15.26 2.54
N PHE A 44 -5.93 -14.46 2.84
CA PHE A 44 -6.60 -14.50 4.15
C PHE A 44 -7.36 -15.80 4.41
N PRO A 45 -8.22 -16.33 3.50
CA PRO A 45 -8.82 -17.64 3.68
C PRO A 45 -7.78 -18.77 3.77
N THR A 46 -6.69 -18.68 2.98
CA THR A 46 -5.59 -19.65 3.07
C THR A 46 -4.95 -19.63 4.45
N ALA A 47 -4.66 -18.45 5.01
CA ALA A 47 -4.13 -18.31 6.36
C ALA A 47 -5.11 -18.84 7.42
N LEU A 48 -6.42 -18.64 7.24
CA LEU A 48 -7.46 -19.19 8.11
C LEU A 48 -7.46 -20.73 8.09
N ILE A 49 -7.44 -21.33 6.90
CA ILE A 49 -7.37 -22.79 6.74
C ILE A 49 -6.11 -23.34 7.42
N LEU A 50 -4.95 -22.73 7.20
CA LEU A 50 -3.71 -23.10 7.85
C LEU A 50 -3.79 -22.98 9.39
N GLY A 51 -4.49 -21.98 9.89
CA GLY A 51 -4.78 -21.81 11.32
C GLY A 51 -5.62 -22.97 11.88
N ILE A 52 -6.63 -23.42 11.15
CA ILE A 52 -7.45 -24.57 11.52
C ILE A 52 -6.60 -25.86 11.49
N VAL A 53 -5.79 -26.06 10.45
CA VAL A 53 -4.85 -27.20 10.36
C VAL A 53 -3.91 -27.23 11.57
N ARG A 54 -3.35 -26.05 11.94
CA ARG A 54 -2.50 -25.93 13.14
C ARG A 54 -3.26 -26.27 14.42
N ALA A 55 -4.49 -25.79 14.59
CA ALA A 55 -5.31 -26.11 15.76
C ALA A 55 -5.60 -27.61 15.86
N ASN A 56 -5.88 -28.28 14.73
CA ASN A 56 -6.07 -29.73 14.68
C ASN A 56 -4.77 -30.48 15.00
N ALA A 57 -3.62 -30.01 14.55
CA ALA A 57 -2.32 -30.60 14.88
C ALA A 57 -2.04 -30.52 16.39
N ILE A 58 -2.37 -29.41 17.04
CA ILE A 58 -2.24 -29.25 18.51
C ILE A 58 -3.15 -30.24 19.23
N SER A 59 -4.42 -30.33 18.86
CA SER A 59 -5.38 -31.24 19.52
C SER A 59 -5.12 -32.71 19.19
N GLY A 60 -4.51 -33.01 18.03
CA GLY A 60 -4.11 -34.37 17.63
C GLY A 60 -2.81 -34.86 18.27
N GLY A 61 -2.10 -34.00 19.04
CA GLY A 61 -0.83 -34.38 19.70
C GLY A 61 0.34 -34.49 18.71
N GLU A 62 0.30 -33.76 17.61
CA GLU A 62 1.42 -33.69 16.67
C GLU A 62 2.70 -33.15 17.34
N SER A 63 3.83 -33.41 16.72
CA SER A 63 5.13 -33.00 17.25
C SER A 63 5.25 -31.46 17.36
N GLU A 64 5.93 -30.97 18.39
CA GLU A 64 6.18 -29.53 18.60
C GLU A 64 6.80 -28.84 17.37
N PRO A 65 7.79 -29.45 16.65
CA PRO A 65 8.33 -28.87 15.43
C PRO A 65 7.28 -28.68 14.34
N THR A 66 6.37 -29.64 14.15
CA THR A 66 5.27 -29.53 13.18
C THR A 66 4.34 -28.37 13.52
N ILE A 67 3.95 -28.25 14.79
CA ILE A 67 3.08 -27.16 15.28
C ILE A 67 3.75 -25.80 15.11
N ALA A 68 5.03 -25.70 15.42
CA ALA A 68 5.82 -24.48 15.27
C ALA A 68 5.97 -24.07 13.80
N ALA A 69 6.28 -25.01 12.90
CA ALA A 69 6.39 -24.78 11.48
C ALA A 69 5.06 -24.29 10.89
N LEU A 70 3.92 -24.93 11.23
CA LEU A 70 2.59 -24.48 10.83
C LEU A 70 2.28 -23.07 11.34
N GLY A 71 2.73 -22.71 12.55
CA GLY A 71 2.61 -21.35 13.09
C GLY A 71 3.31 -20.32 12.22
N HIS A 72 4.53 -20.58 11.81
CA HIS A 72 5.29 -19.70 10.93
C HIS A 72 4.68 -19.60 9.54
N VAL A 73 4.24 -20.73 8.92
CA VAL A 73 3.57 -20.71 7.61
C VAL A 73 2.29 -19.88 7.67
N THR A 74 1.43 -20.12 8.67
CA THR A 74 0.17 -19.37 8.86
C THR A 74 0.45 -17.88 8.96
N THR A 75 1.43 -17.50 9.78
CA THR A 75 1.80 -16.09 9.97
C THR A 75 2.37 -15.48 8.68
N GLY A 76 3.26 -16.19 7.99
CA GLY A 76 3.84 -15.75 6.72
C GLY A 76 2.78 -15.48 5.66
N VAL A 77 1.85 -16.42 5.47
CA VAL A 77 0.74 -16.28 4.50
C VAL A 77 -0.20 -15.14 4.88
N MET A 78 -0.54 -15.00 6.17
CA MET A 78 -1.36 -13.89 6.64
C MET A 78 -0.73 -12.52 6.32
N PHE A 79 0.58 -12.37 6.52
CA PHE A 79 1.26 -11.11 6.22
C PHE A 79 1.51 -10.88 4.73
N ILE A 80 1.55 -11.91 3.90
CA ILE A 80 1.40 -11.76 2.43
C ILE A 80 0.04 -11.13 2.11
N GLY A 81 -1.04 -11.57 2.76
CA GLY A 81 -2.37 -10.99 2.62
C GLY A 81 -2.41 -9.50 3.02
N PHE A 82 -1.83 -9.14 4.17
CA PHE A 82 -1.72 -7.73 4.59
C PHE A 82 -0.87 -6.90 3.62
N THR A 83 0.26 -7.43 3.17
CA THR A 83 1.09 -6.75 2.16
C THR A 83 0.28 -6.49 0.89
N ALA A 84 -0.48 -7.47 0.43
CA ALA A 84 -1.30 -7.37 -0.77
C ALA A 84 -2.42 -6.35 -0.62
N VAL A 85 -3.18 -6.33 0.50
CA VAL A 85 -4.27 -5.35 0.69
C VAL A 85 -3.74 -3.93 0.82
N PHE A 86 -2.67 -3.70 1.59
CA PHE A 86 -2.08 -2.38 1.71
C PHE A 86 -1.51 -1.88 0.38
N THR A 87 -0.89 -2.77 -0.39
CA THR A 87 -0.42 -2.46 -1.75
C THR A 87 -1.59 -2.15 -2.68
N ALA A 88 -2.69 -2.90 -2.61
CA ALA A 88 -3.90 -2.63 -3.39
C ALA A 88 -4.48 -1.24 -3.07
N VAL A 89 -4.61 -0.90 -1.77
CA VAL A 89 -5.08 0.43 -1.34
C VAL A 89 -4.15 1.52 -1.85
N SER A 90 -2.84 1.33 -1.76
CA SER A 90 -1.85 2.31 -2.22
C SER A 90 -1.90 2.51 -3.74
N PHE A 91 -2.08 1.44 -4.50
CA PHE A 91 -2.27 1.51 -5.95
C PHE A 91 -3.62 2.13 -6.32
N ALA A 92 -4.68 1.91 -5.54
CA ALA A 92 -5.97 2.59 -5.73
C ALA A 92 -5.82 4.10 -5.52
N ILE A 93 -5.10 4.54 -4.49
CA ILE A 93 -4.77 5.96 -4.26
C ILE A 93 -4.00 6.54 -5.46
N ALA A 94 -2.97 5.84 -5.94
CA ALA A 94 -2.19 6.30 -7.09
C ALA A 94 -3.05 6.40 -8.37
N ARG A 95 -3.97 5.46 -8.59
CA ARG A 95 -4.96 5.49 -9.68
C ARG A 95 -5.88 6.69 -9.55
N ILE A 96 -6.48 6.91 -8.39
CA ILE A 96 -7.38 8.05 -8.13
C ILE A 96 -6.67 9.38 -8.44
N LEU A 97 -5.44 9.56 -7.96
CA LEU A 97 -4.63 10.75 -8.25
C LEU A 97 -4.35 10.92 -9.76
N GLY A 98 -4.20 9.81 -10.48
CA GLY A 98 -4.03 9.81 -11.93
C GLY A 98 -5.30 10.23 -12.67
N GLU A 99 -6.45 9.70 -12.26
CA GLU A 99 -7.75 10.07 -12.88
C GLU A 99 -8.09 11.54 -12.61
N PHE A 100 -7.86 12.06 -11.40
CA PHE A 100 -8.05 13.49 -11.13
C PHE A 100 -7.14 14.39 -11.95
N ARG A 101 -5.86 13.99 -12.13
CA ARG A 101 -4.95 14.77 -12.95
C ARG A 101 -5.39 14.79 -14.41
N LYS A 102 -5.75 13.65 -14.97
CA LYS A 102 -6.16 13.52 -16.37
C LYS A 102 -7.51 14.19 -16.60
N GLY A 103 -8.56 13.85 -15.84
CA GLY A 103 -9.89 14.41 -16.00
C GLY A 103 -9.93 15.91 -15.77
N GLY A 104 -9.21 16.42 -14.76
CA GLY A 104 -9.10 17.86 -14.54
C GLY A 104 -8.41 18.61 -15.68
N GLY A 105 -7.45 17.97 -16.35
CA GLY A 105 -6.81 18.54 -17.53
C GLY A 105 -7.71 18.52 -18.76
N GLU A 106 -8.42 17.42 -18.99
CA GLU A 106 -9.39 17.31 -20.09
C GLU A 106 -10.48 18.39 -19.99
N VAL A 107 -10.97 18.68 -18.78
CA VAL A 107 -11.93 19.79 -18.56
C VAL A 107 -11.32 21.13 -18.93
N GLN A 108 -10.07 21.40 -18.58
CA GLN A 108 -9.38 22.64 -18.93
C GLN A 108 -9.18 22.77 -20.45
N GLU A 109 -8.84 21.69 -21.15
CA GLU A 109 -8.73 21.65 -22.62
C GLU A 109 -10.06 21.94 -23.29
N LEU A 110 -11.17 21.33 -22.82
CA LEU A 110 -12.50 21.51 -23.38
C LEU A 110 -13.00 22.98 -23.35
N VAL A 111 -12.61 23.75 -22.34
CA VAL A 111 -12.93 25.17 -22.24
C VAL A 111 -11.88 26.08 -22.90
N GLY A 112 -10.92 25.52 -23.63
CA GLY A 112 -9.86 26.28 -24.32
C GLY A 112 -8.87 26.95 -23.39
N SER A 113 -8.75 26.48 -22.14
CA SER A 113 -7.86 27.03 -21.14
C SER A 113 -6.52 26.29 -21.14
N GLU A 114 -5.47 27.00 -20.71
CA GLU A 114 -4.14 26.41 -20.47
C GLU A 114 -4.23 25.30 -19.40
N VAL A 115 -3.67 24.13 -19.73
CA VAL A 115 -3.71 22.96 -18.81
C VAL A 115 -2.69 23.16 -17.69
N ARG A 116 -3.20 23.38 -16.50
CA ARG A 116 -2.43 23.54 -15.26
C ARG A 116 -2.67 22.35 -14.35
N THR A 117 -1.59 21.70 -13.93
CA THR A 117 -1.64 20.56 -13.01
C THR A 117 -0.90 20.88 -11.71
N LEU A 118 -1.31 20.25 -10.62
CA LEU A 118 -0.62 20.38 -9.35
C LEU A 118 0.76 19.70 -9.45
N LYS A 119 1.84 20.46 -9.16
CA LYS A 119 3.17 19.89 -9.01
C LYS A 119 3.18 18.89 -7.86
N MET A 120 3.92 17.77 -8.02
CA MET A 120 3.97 16.70 -7.02
C MET A 120 4.25 17.25 -5.61
N PRO A 121 3.27 17.19 -4.68
CA PRO A 121 3.44 17.72 -3.34
C PRO A 121 4.37 16.84 -2.50
N PRO A 122 4.99 17.36 -1.43
CA PRO A 122 5.82 16.57 -0.52
C PRO A 122 5.09 15.35 0.07
N THR A 123 3.79 15.48 0.36
CA THR A 123 2.95 14.37 0.85
C THR A 123 2.90 13.20 -0.12
N ALA A 124 2.88 13.44 -1.43
CA ALA A 124 2.94 12.39 -2.44
C ALA A 124 4.29 11.66 -2.45
N LYS A 125 5.40 12.38 -2.22
CA LYS A 125 6.73 11.78 -2.13
C LYS A 125 6.85 10.87 -0.90
N ILE A 126 6.36 11.35 0.25
CA ILE A 126 6.34 10.58 1.51
C ILE A 126 5.45 9.34 1.35
N PHE A 127 4.28 9.48 0.72
CA PHE A 127 3.40 8.36 0.39
C PHE A 127 4.12 7.28 -0.41
N ILE A 128 4.78 7.63 -1.52
CA ILE A 128 5.48 6.67 -2.38
C ILE A 128 6.62 5.98 -1.62
N LEU A 129 7.42 6.75 -0.88
CA LEU A 129 8.52 6.20 -0.10
C LEU A 129 8.03 5.27 1.01
N GLY A 130 7.07 5.71 1.81
CA GLY A 130 6.52 4.92 2.91
C GLY A 130 5.83 3.64 2.43
N MET A 131 5.12 3.71 1.29
CA MET A 131 4.54 2.54 0.64
C MET A 131 5.63 1.52 0.23
N ALA A 132 6.70 1.97 -0.42
CA ALA A 132 7.79 1.10 -0.85
C ALA A 132 8.49 0.45 0.36
N MET A 133 8.80 1.24 1.38
CA MET A 133 9.44 0.73 2.60
C MET A 133 8.52 -0.25 3.35
N GLY A 134 7.24 0.06 3.53
CA GLY A 134 6.28 -0.82 4.19
C GLY A 134 6.11 -2.15 3.44
N MET A 135 5.99 -2.11 2.12
CA MET A 135 5.90 -3.30 1.27
C MET A 135 7.14 -4.19 1.43
N MET A 136 8.34 -3.61 1.30
CA MET A 136 9.58 -4.37 1.43
C MET A 136 9.71 -4.99 2.82
N THR A 137 9.41 -4.23 3.88
CA THR A 137 9.50 -4.70 5.26
C THR A 137 8.57 -5.89 5.52
N LEU A 138 7.29 -5.80 5.13
CA LEU A 138 6.33 -6.89 5.33
C LEU A 138 6.62 -8.08 4.44
N LEU A 139 7.03 -7.87 3.20
CA LEU A 139 7.37 -8.95 2.28
C LEU A 139 8.57 -9.75 2.78
N ILE A 140 9.64 -9.07 3.19
CA ILE A 140 10.83 -9.71 3.76
C ILE A 140 10.46 -10.49 5.02
N ALA A 141 9.69 -9.89 5.95
CA ALA A 141 9.24 -10.59 7.15
C ALA A 141 8.42 -11.85 6.80
N SER A 142 7.54 -11.79 5.80
CA SER A 142 6.75 -12.94 5.34
C SER A 142 7.63 -14.05 4.78
N ILE A 143 8.60 -13.70 3.93
CA ILE A 143 9.55 -14.66 3.35
C ILE A 143 10.38 -15.34 4.46
N ILE A 144 10.88 -14.56 5.43
CA ILE A 144 11.65 -15.12 6.54
C ILE A 144 10.80 -16.09 7.35
N HIS A 145 9.51 -15.82 7.60
CA HIS A 145 8.61 -16.76 8.25
C HIS A 145 8.52 -18.10 7.49
N LEU A 146 8.41 -18.07 6.17
CA LEU A 146 8.35 -19.29 5.35
C LEU A 146 9.70 -20.06 5.37
N VAL A 147 10.82 -19.33 5.35
CA VAL A 147 12.16 -19.92 5.48
C VAL A 147 12.35 -20.58 6.84
N VAL A 148 11.95 -19.91 7.94
CA VAL A 148 12.02 -20.45 9.30
C VAL A 148 11.15 -21.72 9.39
N ALA A 149 9.95 -21.73 8.83
CA ALA A 149 9.11 -22.92 8.79
C ALA A 149 9.81 -24.11 8.09
N ALA A 150 10.45 -23.87 6.95
CA ALA A 150 11.20 -24.89 6.22
C ALA A 150 12.41 -25.40 7.04
N GLN A 151 13.12 -24.51 7.74
CA GLN A 151 14.26 -24.89 8.59
C GLN A 151 13.83 -25.71 9.80
N ILE A 152 12.69 -25.40 10.42
CA ILE A 152 12.12 -26.23 11.50
C ILE A 152 11.78 -27.62 10.97
N SER A 153 11.09 -27.68 9.82
CA SER A 153 10.65 -28.96 9.23
C SER A 153 11.82 -29.85 8.79
N SER A 154 12.97 -29.25 8.42
CA SER A 154 14.19 -29.99 8.08
C SER A 154 15.06 -30.34 9.31
N GLY A 155 14.71 -29.87 10.50
CA GLY A 155 15.51 -30.06 11.72
C GLY A 155 16.78 -29.20 11.76
N SER A 156 16.97 -28.25 10.83
CA SER A 156 18.14 -27.37 10.77
C SER A 156 18.05 -26.17 11.73
N LEU A 157 16.86 -25.88 12.27
CA LEU A 157 16.63 -24.85 13.26
C LEU A 157 15.98 -25.44 14.52
N SER A 158 16.51 -25.14 15.69
CA SER A 158 15.92 -25.53 16.97
C SER A 158 14.65 -24.75 17.28
N LEU A 159 13.78 -25.30 18.13
CA LEU A 159 12.54 -24.61 18.56
C LEU A 159 12.82 -23.29 19.27
N ALA A 160 13.87 -23.21 20.11
CA ALA A 160 14.28 -21.96 20.74
C ALA A 160 14.74 -20.91 19.71
N GLY A 161 15.44 -21.34 18.66
CA GLY A 161 15.81 -20.47 17.53
C GLY A 161 14.59 -19.97 16.76
N ALA A 162 13.60 -20.84 16.56
CA ALA A 162 12.33 -20.47 15.90
C ALA A 162 11.53 -19.46 16.73
N GLU A 163 11.46 -19.61 18.04
CA GLU A 163 10.80 -18.67 18.95
C GLU A 163 11.48 -17.30 18.93
N THR A 164 12.81 -17.29 19.00
CA THR A 164 13.59 -16.03 18.87
C THR A 164 13.34 -15.35 17.54
N ALA A 165 13.27 -16.09 16.44
CA ALA A 165 12.94 -15.56 15.11
C ALA A 165 11.51 -14.97 15.10
N ALA A 166 10.52 -15.65 15.71
CA ALA A 166 9.15 -15.16 15.81
C ALA A 166 9.07 -13.80 16.52
N ILE A 167 9.76 -13.64 17.66
CA ILE A 167 9.79 -12.40 18.44
C ILE A 167 10.43 -11.26 17.64
N ASN A 168 11.55 -11.51 16.99
CA ASN A 168 12.23 -10.50 16.17
C ASN A 168 11.38 -10.08 14.97
N LEU A 169 10.74 -11.05 14.28
CA LEU A 169 9.87 -10.77 13.14
C LEU A 169 8.60 -10.04 13.55
N GLU A 170 8.11 -10.20 14.78
CA GLU A 170 6.97 -9.43 15.28
C GLU A 170 7.25 -7.93 15.29
N ALA A 171 8.43 -7.50 15.76
CA ALA A 171 8.84 -6.10 15.75
C ALA A 171 8.93 -5.55 14.31
N VAL A 172 9.53 -6.32 13.39
CA VAL A 172 9.65 -5.95 11.97
C VAL A 172 8.28 -5.81 11.30
N ARG A 173 7.35 -6.73 11.58
CA ARG A 173 5.98 -6.68 11.06
C ARG A 173 5.22 -5.45 11.55
N ARG A 174 5.30 -5.13 12.84
CA ARG A 174 4.68 -3.92 13.41
C ARG A 174 5.22 -2.66 12.75
N LEU A 175 6.53 -2.58 12.53
CA LEU A 175 7.14 -1.48 11.79
C LEU A 175 6.60 -1.39 10.36
N GLY A 176 6.51 -2.51 9.64
CA GLY A 176 5.98 -2.55 8.28
C GLY A 176 4.53 -2.07 8.19
N VAL A 177 3.67 -2.50 9.11
CA VAL A 177 2.28 -2.03 9.21
C VAL A 177 2.22 -0.53 9.49
N ALA A 178 3.01 -0.04 10.44
CA ALA A 178 3.05 1.39 10.79
C ALA A 178 3.49 2.25 9.60
N LEU A 179 4.50 1.80 8.85
CA LEU A 179 4.96 2.46 7.62
C LEU A 179 3.85 2.54 6.56
N TYR A 180 3.10 1.45 6.34
CA TYR A 180 1.98 1.45 5.40
C TYR A 180 0.84 2.38 5.83
N LEU A 181 0.42 2.31 7.09
CA LEU A 181 -0.66 3.17 7.60
C LEU A 181 -0.27 4.64 7.51
N GLY A 182 0.97 4.98 7.89
CA GLY A 182 1.53 6.31 7.71
C GLY A 182 1.53 6.74 6.24
N ALA A 183 1.99 5.87 5.33
CA ALA A 183 1.99 6.15 3.90
C ALA A 183 0.58 6.41 3.35
N ILE A 184 -0.40 5.55 3.70
CA ILE A 184 -1.80 5.71 3.29
C ILE A 184 -2.34 7.06 3.77
N THR A 185 -2.04 7.48 5.01
CA THR A 185 -2.45 8.80 5.54
C THR A 185 -1.92 9.95 4.69
N PHE A 186 -0.64 9.90 4.29
CA PHE A 186 -0.06 10.90 3.38
C PHE A 186 -0.65 10.81 1.96
N GLY A 187 -1.01 9.62 1.50
CA GLY A 187 -1.73 9.43 0.24
C GLY A 187 -3.11 10.09 0.25
N LEU A 188 -3.89 9.90 1.31
CA LEU A 188 -5.18 10.55 1.51
C LEU A 188 -5.05 12.07 1.61
N ALA A 189 -4.07 12.57 2.36
CA ALA A 189 -3.77 14.01 2.42
C ALA A 189 -3.43 14.58 1.03
N THR A 190 -2.75 13.81 0.19
CA THR A 190 -2.47 14.18 -1.19
C THR A 190 -3.75 14.26 -2.04
N ILE A 191 -4.67 13.29 -1.90
CA ILE A 191 -5.98 13.32 -2.57
C ILE A 191 -6.74 14.59 -2.19
N VAL A 192 -6.86 14.90 -0.91
CA VAL A 192 -7.55 16.11 -0.43
C VAL A 192 -6.93 17.37 -1.05
N LYS A 193 -5.60 17.45 -1.12
CA LYS A 193 -4.89 18.58 -1.71
C LYS A 193 -5.18 18.72 -3.23
N VAL A 194 -5.20 17.59 -3.95
CA VAL A 194 -5.51 17.56 -5.39
C VAL A 194 -6.96 17.96 -5.64
N LEU A 195 -7.91 17.44 -4.85
CA LEU A 195 -9.33 17.80 -4.96
C LEU A 195 -9.55 19.29 -4.71
N ARG A 196 -8.91 19.87 -3.69
CA ARG A 196 -8.99 21.30 -3.42
C ARG A 196 -8.46 22.14 -4.59
N PHE A 197 -7.32 21.75 -5.15
CA PHE A 197 -6.77 22.39 -6.34
C PHE A 197 -7.75 22.34 -7.52
N GLN A 198 -8.31 21.17 -7.82
CA GLN A 198 -9.26 21.00 -8.91
C GLN A 198 -10.55 21.84 -8.70
N ALA A 199 -11.07 21.86 -7.48
CA ALA A 199 -12.28 22.65 -7.16
C ALA A 199 -12.04 24.16 -7.36
N ILE A 200 -10.87 24.68 -6.97
CA ILE A 200 -10.51 26.08 -7.19
C ILE A 200 -10.36 26.34 -8.67
N ARG A 201 -9.66 25.45 -9.40
CA ARG A 201 -9.42 25.61 -10.84
C ARG A 201 -10.72 25.62 -11.65
N ILE A 202 -11.67 24.75 -11.33
CA ILE A 202 -12.99 24.73 -11.99
C ILE A 202 -13.73 26.06 -11.77
N ARG A 203 -13.68 26.61 -10.56
CA ARG A 203 -14.29 27.92 -10.27
C ARG A 203 -13.68 29.04 -11.12
N GLU A 204 -12.35 29.07 -11.27
CA GLU A 204 -11.64 30.05 -12.09
C GLU A 204 -11.99 29.93 -13.59
N LEU A 205 -12.38 28.75 -14.07
CA LEU A 205 -12.76 28.52 -15.46
C LEU A 205 -14.22 28.95 -15.77
N VAL A 206 -15.05 29.03 -14.74
CA VAL A 206 -16.50 29.37 -14.89
C VAL A 206 -16.78 30.82 -14.53
N SER A 207 -15.86 31.51 -13.84
CA SER A 207 -15.95 32.94 -13.52
C SER A 207 -15.50 33.83 -14.67
#